data_154662d885d3048a65f41b0fc66abc1e
#
_entry.id   154662d885d3048a65f41b0fc66abc1e
#
_cell.length_a   1.000
_cell.length_b   1.000
_cell.length_c   1.000
_cell.angle_alpha   90.00
_cell.angle_beta   90.00
_cell.angle_gamma   90.00
#
_symmetry.space_group_name_H-M   'P 1'
#
loop_
_entity.id
_entity.type
_entity.pdbx_description
1 polymer ?
#
loop_
_entity_poly.entity_id
_entity_poly.type
_entity_poly.pdbx_seq_one_letter_code
_entity_poly.pdbx_strand_id
1 'polypeptide(L)'
;MSFVNIEQAEFWSQVAPTWLEQEEQLEMAAGLPGQQAMDRLKLLAGQRVLDLGCGSGRTTLELASAVGPSGWVVGLDIAAEMLTRAQQRAAQAGAGNIEFLHADVQVHDFGTDRFDAAYSRFGVMFFADPAAAFGNVRRALRPGGALCFVCWQSVFDNEWMLIPGAAVASVTGSLPPMPGPAEPGPFSLADPGRVRAVLDAAGFGSVAIEPYSDHIVIRENRISEVAVASMRVGGVREALREVDQQTRERALAAIEEALRGRVLDGEMRVTRGVLLVTGSA
;
A
#
# COMPACT_ATOMS: atom_id res chain seq x y z
N MET A 1 -4.46 -10.04 22.17
CA MET A 1 -4.84 -9.12 21.07
C MET A 1 -5.89 -9.85 20.25
N SER A 2 -7.02 -9.24 19.96
CA SER A 2 -8.03 -9.85 19.09
C SER A 2 -7.87 -9.31 17.68
N PHE A 3 -7.76 -10.19 16.69
CA PHE A 3 -7.87 -9.85 15.28
C PHE A 3 -9.25 -10.30 14.79
N VAL A 4 -9.92 -9.46 14.02
CA VAL A 4 -11.13 -9.83 13.26
C VAL A 4 -10.79 -10.01 11.78
N ASN A 5 -9.72 -9.39 11.30
CA ASN A 5 -9.15 -9.56 9.96
C ASN A 5 -8.19 -10.78 9.89
N ILE A 6 -8.64 -11.96 10.33
CA ILE A 6 -7.78 -13.15 10.45
C ILE A 6 -7.23 -13.56 9.07
N GLU A 7 -8.07 -13.59 8.05
CA GLU A 7 -7.66 -13.95 6.69
C GLU A 7 -6.58 -13.00 6.14
N GLN A 8 -6.70 -11.70 6.42
CA GLN A 8 -5.69 -10.73 6.01
C GLN A 8 -4.39 -10.86 6.82
N ALA A 9 -4.49 -11.18 8.12
CA ALA A 9 -3.31 -11.45 8.93
C ALA A 9 -2.53 -12.67 8.40
N GLU A 10 -3.22 -13.76 8.09
CA GLU A 10 -2.62 -14.95 7.50
C GLU A 10 -2.03 -14.67 6.11
N PHE A 11 -2.77 -13.98 5.25
CA PHE A 11 -2.30 -13.59 3.92
C PHE A 11 -1.01 -12.76 4.01
N TRP A 12 -0.99 -11.70 4.81
CA TRP A 12 0.17 -10.81 4.92
C TRP A 12 1.36 -11.49 5.59
N SER A 13 1.16 -12.36 6.58
CA SER A 13 2.24 -13.18 7.14
C SER A 13 2.88 -14.10 6.10
N GLN A 14 2.06 -14.71 5.22
CA GLN A 14 2.57 -15.57 4.15
C GLN A 14 3.35 -14.82 3.06
N VAL A 15 2.91 -13.60 2.71
CA VAL A 15 3.55 -12.83 1.63
C VAL A 15 4.68 -11.92 2.11
N ALA A 16 4.76 -11.63 3.41
CA ALA A 16 5.74 -10.71 3.99
C ALA A 16 7.19 -11.01 3.58
N PRO A 17 7.70 -12.25 3.61
CA PRO A 17 9.07 -12.54 3.18
C PRO A 17 9.34 -12.08 1.75
N THR A 18 8.47 -12.45 0.81
CA THR A 18 8.60 -12.05 -0.60
C THR A 18 8.46 -10.54 -0.77
N TRP A 19 7.56 -9.90 0.00
CA TRP A 19 7.35 -8.46 -0.04
C TRP A 19 8.60 -7.70 0.42
N LEU A 20 9.26 -8.19 1.47
CA LEU A 20 10.51 -7.62 1.98
C LEU A 20 11.68 -7.80 1.01
N GLU A 21 11.76 -8.94 0.31
CA GLU A 21 12.74 -9.16 -0.76
C GLU A 21 12.55 -8.21 -1.96
N GLN A 22 11.30 -7.82 -2.25
CA GLN A 22 10.94 -6.95 -3.38
C GLN A 22 10.77 -5.47 -2.96
N GLU A 23 11.22 -5.10 -1.77
CA GLU A 23 10.94 -3.78 -1.17
C GLU A 23 11.36 -2.61 -2.07
N GLU A 24 12.51 -2.69 -2.74
CA GLU A 24 13.00 -1.62 -3.62
C GLU A 24 12.14 -1.48 -4.89
N GLN A 25 11.70 -2.60 -5.48
CA GLN A 25 10.83 -2.60 -6.65
C GLN A 25 9.44 -2.06 -6.31
N LEU A 26 8.91 -2.44 -5.14
CA LEU A 26 7.63 -1.92 -4.65
C LEU A 26 7.71 -0.42 -4.34
N GLU A 27 8.86 0.05 -3.86
CA GLU A 27 9.09 1.47 -3.62
C GLU A 27 9.07 2.30 -4.92
N MET A 28 9.54 1.78 -6.03
CA MET A 28 9.41 2.47 -7.34
C MET A 28 7.95 2.73 -7.69
N ALA A 29 7.04 1.82 -7.33
CA ALA A 29 5.61 1.98 -7.57
C ALA A 29 4.92 2.86 -6.51
N ALA A 30 5.30 2.75 -5.25
CA ALA A 30 4.58 3.30 -4.11
C ALA A 30 5.16 4.62 -3.55
N GLY A 31 6.46 4.87 -3.74
CA GLY A 31 7.18 5.94 -3.03
C GLY A 31 6.67 7.33 -3.36
N LEU A 32 6.69 7.73 -4.62
CA LEU A 32 6.26 9.07 -5.02
C LEU A 32 4.78 9.36 -4.69
N PRO A 33 3.79 8.48 -4.98
CA PRO A 33 2.42 8.71 -4.53
C PRO A 33 2.28 8.78 -3.01
N GLY A 34 3.04 7.96 -2.27
CA GLY A 34 3.07 8.03 -0.81
C GLY A 34 3.55 9.39 -0.30
N GLN A 35 4.63 9.92 -0.87
CA GLN A 35 5.13 11.25 -0.53
C GLN A 35 4.10 12.34 -0.85
N GLN A 36 3.46 12.26 -2.02
CA GLN A 36 2.41 13.20 -2.41
C GLN A 36 1.22 13.19 -1.44
N ALA A 37 0.87 12.03 -0.90
CA ALA A 37 -0.16 11.92 0.14
C ALA A 37 0.33 12.50 1.48
N MET A 38 1.56 12.17 1.90
CA MET A 38 2.14 12.67 3.15
C MET A 38 2.22 14.20 3.19
N ASP A 39 2.59 14.84 2.08
CA ASP A 39 2.69 16.30 1.96
C ASP A 39 1.34 17.00 2.21
N ARG A 40 0.21 16.30 1.91
CA ARG A 40 -1.14 16.83 2.17
C ARG A 40 -1.52 16.90 3.64
N LEU A 41 -0.87 16.13 4.50
CA LEU A 41 -1.06 16.21 5.96
C LEU A 41 -0.54 17.52 6.55
N LYS A 42 0.43 18.16 5.90
CA LYS A 42 1.08 19.39 6.38
C LYS A 42 1.48 19.28 7.85
N LEU A 43 2.17 18.17 8.17
CA LEU A 43 2.56 17.84 9.54
C LEU A 43 3.40 18.94 10.19
N LEU A 44 3.17 19.16 11.47
CA LEU A 44 3.91 20.12 12.27
C LEU A 44 4.76 19.41 13.33
N ALA A 45 5.83 20.03 13.73
CA ALA A 45 6.67 19.52 14.82
C ALA A 45 5.84 19.29 16.11
N GLY A 46 6.10 18.18 16.78
CA GLY A 46 5.42 17.83 18.03
C GLY A 46 4.12 17.06 17.85
N GLN A 47 3.64 16.87 16.64
CA GLN A 47 2.39 16.12 16.39
C GLN A 47 2.53 14.62 16.66
N ARG A 48 1.40 14.00 16.98
CA ARG A 48 1.24 12.55 17.17
C ARG A 48 0.51 11.97 15.97
N VAL A 49 1.11 11.00 15.32
CA VAL A 49 0.60 10.44 14.05
C VAL A 49 0.44 8.93 14.14
N LEU A 50 -0.65 8.41 13.56
CA LEU A 50 -0.84 6.98 13.27
C LEU A 50 -0.39 6.69 11.84
N ASP A 51 0.42 5.63 11.65
CA ASP A 51 0.76 5.06 10.34
C ASP A 51 0.07 3.70 10.18
N LEU A 52 -1.01 3.66 9.41
CA LEU A 52 -1.92 2.51 9.29
C LEU A 52 -1.44 1.55 8.19
N GLY A 53 -1.10 0.31 8.58
CA GLY A 53 -0.46 -0.65 7.67
C GLY A 53 0.94 -0.19 7.30
N CYS A 54 1.79 0.05 8.32
CA CYS A 54 3.10 0.67 8.17
C CYS A 54 4.14 -0.21 7.45
N GLY A 55 3.83 -1.50 7.26
CA GLY A 55 4.71 -2.46 6.63
C GLY A 55 6.08 -2.52 7.28
N SER A 56 7.13 -2.40 6.46
CA SER A 56 8.53 -2.41 6.91
C SER A 56 9.00 -1.09 7.55
N GLY A 57 8.08 -0.14 7.87
CA GLY A 57 8.34 1.07 8.66
C GLY A 57 9.01 2.22 7.91
N ARG A 58 9.08 2.19 6.57
CA ARG A 58 9.66 3.29 5.79
C ARG A 58 8.88 4.59 5.99
N THR A 59 7.56 4.55 5.79
CA THR A 59 6.66 5.69 6.00
C THR A 59 6.66 6.18 7.44
N THR A 60 6.73 5.25 8.41
CA THR A 60 6.81 5.59 9.82
C THR A 60 8.04 6.45 10.15
N LEU A 61 9.20 6.13 9.55
CA LEU A 61 10.42 6.94 9.69
C LEU A 61 10.29 8.32 9.04
N GLU A 62 9.69 8.39 7.85
CA GLU A 62 9.43 9.65 7.16
C GLU A 62 8.51 10.56 7.98
N LEU A 63 7.42 10.01 8.52
CA LEU A 63 6.51 10.69 9.43
C LEU A 63 7.21 11.15 10.71
N ALA A 64 8.05 10.28 11.32
CA ALA A 64 8.80 10.61 12.53
C ALA A 64 9.81 11.75 12.30
N SER A 65 10.43 11.78 11.12
CA SER A 65 11.29 12.89 10.70
C SER A 65 10.49 14.18 10.54
N ALA A 66 9.29 14.11 9.93
CA ALA A 66 8.44 15.28 9.69
C ALA A 66 7.92 15.91 10.98
N VAL A 67 7.53 15.10 11.99
CA VAL A 67 7.06 15.62 13.27
C VAL A 67 8.19 15.98 14.25
N GLY A 68 9.43 15.60 13.93
CA GLY A 68 10.61 15.91 14.73
C GLY A 68 10.65 15.21 16.08
N PRO A 69 11.71 15.44 16.88
CA PRO A 69 11.97 14.69 18.12
C PRO A 69 10.95 14.93 19.25
N SER A 70 10.16 15.98 19.17
CA SER A 70 9.07 16.26 20.13
C SER A 70 7.74 15.64 19.71
N GLY A 71 7.62 15.16 18.47
CA GLY A 71 6.46 14.41 17.98
C GLY A 71 6.57 12.93 18.27
N TRP A 72 5.52 12.18 17.93
CA TRP A 72 5.46 10.74 18.15
C TRP A 72 4.70 10.04 17.03
N VAL A 73 5.24 8.95 16.52
CA VAL A 73 4.57 8.16 15.49
C VAL A 73 4.32 6.74 15.98
N VAL A 74 3.10 6.27 15.80
CA VAL A 74 2.72 4.90 16.06
C VAL A 74 2.47 4.22 14.72
N GLY A 75 3.39 3.35 14.31
CA GLY A 75 3.22 2.48 13.15
C GLY A 75 2.55 1.18 13.56
N LEU A 76 1.51 0.80 12.87
CA LEU A 76 0.86 -0.48 13.14
C LEU A 76 0.69 -1.30 11.86
N ASP A 77 0.86 -2.61 12.02
CA ASP A 77 0.67 -3.57 10.96
C ASP A 77 0.06 -4.87 11.50
N ILE A 78 -0.63 -5.58 10.63
CA ILE A 78 -1.26 -6.86 10.96
C ILE A 78 -0.29 -8.04 10.82
N ALA A 79 0.86 -7.84 10.14
CA ALA A 79 1.90 -8.84 9.94
C ALA A 79 3.11 -8.59 10.87
N ALA A 80 3.39 -9.52 11.76
CA ALA A 80 4.49 -9.42 12.71
C ALA A 80 5.86 -9.39 12.04
N GLU A 81 6.00 -10.09 10.91
CA GLU A 81 7.23 -10.15 10.11
C GLU A 81 7.60 -8.77 9.56
N MET A 82 6.61 -8.00 9.10
CA MET A 82 6.78 -6.62 8.65
C MET A 82 7.31 -5.74 9.78
N LEU A 83 6.71 -5.85 10.97
CA LEU A 83 7.10 -5.08 12.13
C LEU A 83 8.51 -5.41 12.64
N THR A 84 8.94 -6.66 12.51
CA THR A 84 10.32 -7.05 12.82
C THR A 84 11.30 -6.24 11.95
N ARG A 85 11.01 -6.11 10.65
CA ARG A 85 11.81 -5.30 9.73
C ARG A 85 11.72 -3.81 10.05
N ALA A 86 10.52 -3.32 10.40
CA ALA A 86 10.28 -1.93 10.79
C ALA A 86 11.11 -1.52 12.03
N GLN A 87 11.12 -2.36 13.06
CA GLN A 87 11.91 -2.16 14.28
C GLN A 87 13.41 -2.10 13.99
N GLN A 88 13.92 -3.02 13.15
CA GLN A 88 15.32 -3.02 12.72
C GLN A 88 15.68 -1.72 12.00
N ARG A 89 14.81 -1.26 11.09
CA ARG A 89 15.01 0.00 10.35
C ARG A 89 15.02 1.22 11.28
N ALA A 90 14.10 1.29 12.22
CA ALA A 90 14.05 2.39 13.19
C ALA A 90 15.28 2.41 14.09
N ALA A 91 15.74 1.25 14.56
CA ALA A 91 16.97 1.12 15.34
C ALA A 91 18.21 1.57 14.55
N GLN A 92 18.34 1.16 13.28
CA GLN A 92 19.43 1.56 12.40
C GLN A 92 19.45 3.07 12.13
N ALA A 93 18.25 3.69 12.05
CA ALA A 93 18.11 5.14 11.87
C ALA A 93 18.26 5.93 13.19
N GLY A 94 18.36 5.27 14.34
CA GLY A 94 18.41 5.93 15.65
C GLY A 94 17.12 6.70 15.99
N ALA A 95 15.98 6.30 15.43
CA ALA A 95 14.70 6.98 15.64
C ALA A 95 14.13 6.61 17.03
N GLY A 96 14.05 7.59 17.94
CA GLY A 96 13.58 7.40 19.31
C GLY A 96 12.12 7.82 19.56
N ASN A 97 11.44 8.34 18.53
CA ASN A 97 10.07 8.86 18.61
C ASN A 97 9.06 7.99 17.84
N ILE A 98 9.30 6.69 17.79
CA ILE A 98 8.46 5.71 17.08
C ILE A 98 8.08 4.59 18.03
N GLU A 99 6.84 4.14 17.91
CA GLU A 99 6.32 2.91 18.49
C GLU A 99 5.75 2.02 17.39
N PHE A 100 5.98 0.70 17.45
CA PHE A 100 5.37 -0.25 16.52
C PHE A 100 4.40 -1.18 17.26
N LEU A 101 3.20 -1.35 16.70
CA LEU A 101 2.13 -2.17 17.25
C LEU A 101 1.72 -3.28 16.28
N HIS A 102 1.79 -4.54 16.73
CA HIS A 102 1.19 -5.65 16.02
C HIS A 102 -0.31 -5.67 16.33
N ALA A 103 -1.13 -5.08 15.47
CA ALA A 103 -2.53 -4.83 15.76
C ALA A 103 -3.40 -4.78 14.49
N ASP A 104 -4.67 -5.13 14.67
CA ASP A 104 -5.72 -4.93 13.68
C ASP A 104 -6.37 -3.55 13.89
N VAL A 105 -6.24 -2.67 12.88
CA VAL A 105 -6.80 -1.30 12.90
C VAL A 105 -8.28 -1.30 13.26
N GLN A 106 -9.02 -2.30 12.81
CA GLN A 106 -10.48 -2.37 12.93
C GLN A 106 -10.95 -2.48 14.38
N VAL A 107 -10.15 -3.13 15.25
CA VAL A 107 -10.56 -3.46 16.62
C VAL A 107 -9.58 -3.02 17.72
N HIS A 108 -8.40 -2.52 17.36
CA HIS A 108 -7.42 -2.06 18.33
C HIS A 108 -7.93 -0.82 19.09
N ASP A 109 -7.77 -0.81 20.41
CA ASP A 109 -8.12 0.37 21.21
C ASP A 109 -6.98 1.42 21.17
N PHE A 110 -7.15 2.41 20.32
CA PHE A 110 -6.24 3.56 20.22
C PHE A 110 -6.47 4.61 21.30
N GLY A 111 -7.54 4.48 22.11
CA GLY A 111 -8.08 5.56 22.94
C GLY A 111 -8.83 6.61 22.10
N THR A 112 -9.20 7.70 22.74
CA THR A 112 -9.97 8.80 22.12
C THR A 112 -9.13 10.07 22.09
N ASP A 113 -9.22 10.85 21.00
CA ASP A 113 -8.61 12.18 20.85
C ASP A 113 -7.08 12.23 21.13
N ARG A 114 -6.37 11.20 20.73
CA ARG A 114 -4.94 11.02 21.05
C ARG A 114 -3.98 11.44 19.94
N PHE A 115 -4.45 11.49 18.71
CA PHE A 115 -3.59 11.72 17.53
C PHE A 115 -4.04 12.96 16.76
N ASP A 116 -3.06 13.66 16.20
CA ASP A 116 -3.27 14.84 15.37
C ASP A 116 -3.55 14.47 13.92
N ALA A 117 -2.97 13.33 13.48
CA ALA A 117 -3.15 12.85 12.12
C ALA A 117 -3.09 11.31 12.05
N ALA A 118 -3.69 10.77 10.99
CA ALA A 118 -3.53 9.39 10.55
C ALA A 118 -3.12 9.36 9.08
N TYR A 119 -2.20 8.46 8.75
CA TYR A 119 -1.65 8.26 7.42
C TYR A 119 -1.75 6.79 7.01
N SER A 120 -1.88 6.51 5.72
CA SER A 120 -1.66 5.17 5.18
C SER A 120 -1.14 5.21 3.76
N ARG A 121 -0.11 4.40 3.48
CA ARG A 121 0.38 4.16 2.13
C ARG A 121 -0.02 2.76 1.67
N PHE A 122 -1.12 2.67 0.92
CA PHE A 122 -1.66 1.42 0.35
C PHE A 122 -2.07 0.33 1.36
N GLY A 123 -2.11 0.62 2.68
CA GLY A 123 -2.51 -0.36 3.70
C GLY A 123 -4.03 -0.49 3.85
N VAL A 124 -4.76 0.61 3.74
CA VAL A 124 -6.20 0.68 4.02
C VAL A 124 -7.10 -0.13 3.07
N MET A 125 -6.57 -0.51 1.91
CA MET A 125 -7.29 -1.32 0.91
C MET A 125 -7.55 -2.76 1.38
N PHE A 126 -6.89 -3.19 2.45
CA PHE A 126 -6.96 -4.55 2.96
C PHE A 126 -7.81 -4.68 4.23
N PHE A 127 -8.57 -3.66 4.59
CA PHE A 127 -9.53 -3.74 5.69
C PHE A 127 -10.74 -4.61 5.30
N ALA A 128 -11.13 -5.57 6.15
CA ALA A 128 -12.32 -6.39 5.91
C ALA A 128 -13.61 -5.55 6.01
N ASP A 129 -13.69 -4.68 7.02
CA ASP A 129 -14.71 -3.65 7.13
C ASP A 129 -14.04 -2.28 7.19
N PRO A 130 -13.87 -1.61 6.04
CA PRO A 130 -13.20 -0.31 6.01
C PRO A 130 -13.98 0.77 6.77
N ALA A 131 -15.32 0.71 6.84
CA ALA A 131 -16.08 1.70 7.58
C ALA A 131 -15.85 1.58 9.10
N ALA A 132 -15.82 0.35 9.63
CA ALA A 132 -15.50 0.10 11.03
C ALA A 132 -14.04 0.51 11.36
N ALA A 133 -13.08 0.16 10.48
CA ALA A 133 -11.68 0.52 10.66
C ALA A 133 -11.48 2.04 10.68
N PHE A 134 -12.01 2.76 9.69
CA PHE A 134 -11.92 4.22 9.66
C PHE A 134 -12.70 4.88 10.81
N GLY A 135 -13.84 4.32 11.24
CA GLY A 135 -14.57 4.79 12.43
C GLY A 135 -13.73 4.68 13.71
N ASN A 136 -12.96 3.60 13.84
CA ASN A 136 -12.01 3.42 14.94
C ASN A 136 -10.85 4.45 14.88
N VAL A 137 -10.29 4.67 13.70
CA VAL A 137 -9.25 5.70 13.46
C VAL A 137 -9.80 7.09 13.78
N ARG A 138 -11.01 7.41 13.31
CA ARG A 138 -11.65 8.71 13.59
C ARG A 138 -11.80 8.99 15.09
N ARG A 139 -12.21 7.99 15.88
CA ARG A 139 -12.30 8.09 17.33
C ARG A 139 -10.95 8.39 17.98
N ALA A 140 -9.87 7.83 17.42
CA ALA A 140 -8.50 8.06 17.90
C ALA A 140 -7.97 9.46 17.56
N LEU A 141 -8.47 10.06 16.50
CA LEU A 141 -8.09 11.42 16.10
C LEU A 141 -8.78 12.48 16.97
N ARG A 142 -8.07 13.56 17.26
CA ARG A 142 -8.65 14.76 17.90
C ARG A 142 -9.72 15.39 16.99
N PRO A 143 -10.67 16.14 17.53
CA PRO A 143 -11.57 16.95 16.72
C PRO A 143 -10.77 17.83 15.73
N GLY A 144 -11.06 17.71 14.44
CA GLY A 144 -10.31 18.36 13.36
C GLY A 144 -8.98 17.69 13.02
N GLY A 145 -8.65 16.54 13.59
CA GLY A 145 -7.48 15.74 13.24
C GLY A 145 -7.54 15.28 11.78
N ALA A 146 -6.39 15.24 11.12
CA ALA A 146 -6.29 14.96 9.69
C ALA A 146 -6.18 13.47 9.39
N LEU A 147 -6.90 13.01 8.37
CA LEU A 147 -6.67 11.72 7.73
C LEU A 147 -6.09 11.96 6.34
N CYS A 148 -5.05 11.21 5.96
CA CYS A 148 -4.61 11.13 4.57
C CYS A 148 -4.17 9.71 4.23
N PHE A 149 -4.59 9.21 3.07
CA PHE A 149 -4.09 7.96 2.55
C PHE A 149 -4.00 7.96 1.03
N VAL A 150 -3.22 7.03 0.51
CA VAL A 150 -3.15 6.73 -0.91
C VAL A 150 -3.59 5.29 -1.16
N CYS A 151 -4.39 5.09 -2.21
CA CYS A 151 -4.83 3.78 -2.71
C CYS A 151 -4.78 3.75 -4.24
N TRP A 152 -4.75 2.53 -4.82
CA TRP A 152 -4.73 2.38 -6.27
C TRP A 152 -6.08 2.77 -6.90
N GLN A 153 -6.03 3.41 -8.06
CA GLN A 153 -7.14 3.43 -8.99
C GLN A 153 -7.33 2.04 -9.62
N SER A 154 -8.22 1.91 -10.59
CA SER A 154 -8.46 0.67 -11.31
C SER A 154 -7.16 0.06 -11.86
N VAL A 155 -7.12 -1.25 -12.03
CA VAL A 155 -6.01 -1.93 -12.71
C VAL A 155 -5.76 -1.38 -14.12
N PHE A 156 -6.80 -0.86 -14.78
CA PHE A 156 -6.71 -0.24 -16.11
C PHE A 156 -5.96 1.09 -16.10
N ASP A 157 -5.87 1.75 -14.95
CA ASP A 157 -5.09 2.98 -14.74
C ASP A 157 -3.64 2.67 -14.30
N ASN A 158 -3.29 1.37 -14.17
CA ASN A 158 -2.04 0.89 -13.62
C ASN A 158 -1.35 -0.12 -14.58
N GLU A 159 -0.77 0.40 -15.68
CA GLU A 159 -0.11 -0.44 -16.70
C GLU A 159 1.00 -1.33 -16.12
N TRP A 160 1.66 -0.87 -15.06
CA TRP A 160 2.72 -1.65 -14.40
C TRP A 160 2.21 -2.96 -13.77
N MET A 161 0.91 -3.05 -13.45
CA MET A 161 0.24 -4.29 -13.04
C MET A 161 -0.48 -4.98 -14.21
N LEU A 162 -1.10 -4.18 -15.08
CA LEU A 162 -1.91 -4.67 -16.18
C LEU A 162 -1.08 -5.46 -17.21
N ILE A 163 0.10 -4.93 -17.60
CA ILE A 163 0.93 -5.52 -18.63
C ILE A 163 1.43 -6.92 -18.22
N PRO A 164 2.06 -7.12 -17.04
CA PRO A 164 2.45 -8.45 -16.59
C PRO A 164 1.27 -9.41 -16.45
N GLY A 165 0.13 -8.92 -15.95
CA GLY A 165 -1.10 -9.72 -15.83
C GLY A 165 -1.63 -10.22 -17.17
N ALA A 166 -1.68 -9.35 -18.17
CA ALA A 166 -2.11 -9.71 -19.54
C ALA A 166 -1.13 -10.69 -20.21
N ALA A 167 0.18 -10.49 -20.01
CA ALA A 167 1.20 -11.40 -20.52
C ALA A 167 1.07 -12.80 -19.92
N VAL A 168 0.86 -12.92 -18.62
CA VAL A 168 0.61 -14.22 -17.97
C VAL A 168 -0.67 -14.85 -18.48
N ALA A 169 -1.75 -14.08 -18.64
CA ALA A 169 -3.02 -14.58 -19.17
C ALA A 169 -2.88 -15.18 -20.57
N SER A 170 -2.03 -14.60 -21.43
CA SER A 170 -1.76 -15.14 -22.77
C SER A 170 -1.10 -16.53 -22.77
N VAL A 171 -0.40 -16.87 -21.69
CA VAL A 171 0.31 -18.15 -21.52
C VAL A 171 -0.54 -19.19 -20.77
N THR A 172 -1.28 -18.74 -19.74
CA THR A 172 -2.07 -19.63 -18.87
C THR A 172 -3.50 -19.82 -19.36
N GLY A 173 -3.98 -18.96 -20.26
CA GLY A 173 -5.36 -18.99 -20.77
C GLY A 173 -6.39 -18.37 -19.83
N SER A 174 -5.97 -17.82 -18.70
CA SER A 174 -6.86 -17.16 -17.72
C SER A 174 -6.24 -15.91 -17.10
N LEU A 175 -7.08 -14.92 -16.84
CA LEU A 175 -6.62 -13.70 -16.15
C LEU A 175 -6.15 -14.04 -14.72
N PRO A 176 -5.10 -13.36 -14.23
CA PRO A 176 -4.74 -13.43 -12.82
C PRO A 176 -5.94 -13.14 -11.92
N PRO A 177 -6.12 -13.91 -10.83
CA PRO A 177 -7.21 -13.69 -9.92
C PRO A 177 -7.11 -12.29 -9.28
N MET A 178 -8.23 -11.62 -9.20
CA MET A 178 -8.36 -10.35 -8.50
C MET A 178 -9.54 -10.41 -7.54
N PRO A 179 -9.38 -9.96 -6.28
CA PRO A 179 -10.48 -9.80 -5.36
C PRO A 179 -11.59 -8.93 -5.97
N GLY A 180 -12.82 -9.20 -5.58
CA GLY A 180 -13.96 -8.37 -5.98
C GLY A 180 -13.81 -6.91 -5.49
N PRO A 181 -14.54 -5.96 -6.10
CA PRO A 181 -14.37 -4.54 -5.81
C PRO A 181 -14.73 -4.14 -4.36
N ALA A 182 -15.38 -5.03 -3.61
CA ALA A 182 -15.71 -4.83 -2.20
C ALA A 182 -14.88 -5.71 -1.25
N GLU A 183 -14.14 -6.67 -1.80
CA GLU A 183 -13.28 -7.57 -1.02
C GLU A 183 -11.93 -6.91 -0.72
N PRO A 184 -11.32 -7.22 0.45
CA PRO A 184 -9.98 -6.72 0.77
C PRO A 184 -8.98 -7.06 -0.34
N GLY A 185 -8.29 -6.03 -0.84
CA GLY A 185 -7.36 -6.21 -1.94
C GLY A 185 -6.93 -4.88 -2.57
N PRO A 186 -5.99 -4.90 -3.51
CA PRO A 186 -5.37 -3.69 -4.04
C PRO A 186 -6.35 -2.70 -4.68
N PHE A 187 -7.52 -3.16 -5.11
CA PHE A 187 -8.53 -2.33 -5.80
C PHE A 187 -9.83 -2.14 -5.02
N SER A 188 -9.89 -2.55 -3.74
CA SER A 188 -11.11 -2.44 -2.92
C SER A 188 -11.58 -0.99 -2.72
N LEU A 189 -10.68 -0.01 -2.82
CA LEU A 189 -10.94 1.43 -2.73
C LEU A 189 -10.59 2.18 -4.03
N ALA A 190 -10.63 1.49 -5.19
CA ALA A 190 -10.33 2.09 -6.48
C ALA A 190 -11.44 3.04 -6.98
N ASP A 191 -12.67 2.86 -6.51
CA ASP A 191 -13.80 3.70 -6.86
C ASP A 191 -13.93 4.90 -5.90
N PRO A 192 -13.81 6.16 -6.38
CA PRO A 192 -13.98 7.36 -5.56
C PRO A 192 -15.33 7.43 -4.84
N GLY A 193 -16.40 6.92 -5.45
CA GLY A 193 -17.74 6.87 -4.84
C GLY A 193 -17.76 5.95 -3.62
N ARG A 194 -17.11 4.78 -3.71
CA ARG A 194 -16.94 3.87 -2.57
C ARG A 194 -16.08 4.47 -1.47
N VAL A 195 -14.96 5.11 -1.81
CA VAL A 195 -14.10 5.79 -0.82
C VAL A 195 -14.93 6.80 -0.05
N ARG A 196 -15.70 7.64 -0.74
CA ARG A 196 -16.58 8.64 -0.10
C ARG A 196 -17.59 7.97 0.82
N ALA A 197 -18.33 6.98 0.34
CA ALA A 197 -19.34 6.29 1.13
C ALA A 197 -18.75 5.66 2.41
N VAL A 198 -17.57 5.07 2.33
CA VAL A 198 -16.85 4.48 3.48
C VAL A 198 -16.47 5.55 4.50
N LEU A 199 -15.90 6.68 4.06
CA LEU A 199 -15.49 7.75 4.96
C LEU A 199 -16.67 8.51 5.57
N ASP A 200 -17.74 8.72 4.80
CA ASP A 200 -19.00 9.31 5.30
C ASP A 200 -19.62 8.39 6.38
N ALA A 201 -19.66 7.07 6.14
CA ALA A 201 -20.15 6.09 7.12
C ALA A 201 -19.27 6.06 8.39
N ALA A 202 -17.96 6.28 8.27
CA ALA A 202 -17.04 6.39 9.39
C ALA A 202 -17.11 7.75 10.11
N GLY A 203 -17.86 8.72 9.56
CA GLY A 203 -18.10 10.04 10.14
C GLY A 203 -17.00 11.08 9.88
N PHE A 204 -16.14 10.88 8.86
CA PHE A 204 -15.16 11.89 8.45
C PHE A 204 -15.84 13.05 7.72
N GLY A 205 -15.39 14.27 8.01
CA GLY A 205 -15.77 15.49 7.29
C GLY A 205 -14.71 15.93 6.29
N SER A 206 -15.03 16.97 5.51
CA SER A 206 -14.10 17.63 4.57
C SER A 206 -13.35 16.65 3.66
N VAL A 207 -14.02 15.57 3.22
CA VAL A 207 -13.40 14.52 2.42
C VAL A 207 -13.10 15.06 1.02
N ALA A 208 -11.81 15.04 0.64
CA ALA A 208 -11.35 15.26 -0.73
C ALA A 208 -10.72 13.99 -1.30
N ILE A 209 -11.03 13.67 -2.55
CA ILE A 209 -10.53 12.51 -3.26
C ILE A 209 -9.97 13.02 -4.59
N GLU A 210 -8.65 12.98 -4.72
CA GLU A 210 -7.94 13.54 -5.87
C GLU A 210 -7.33 12.39 -6.69
N PRO A 211 -7.81 12.13 -7.91
CA PRO A 211 -7.10 11.27 -8.84
C PRO A 211 -5.73 11.86 -9.16
N TYR A 212 -4.70 11.03 -9.05
CA TYR A 212 -3.33 11.38 -9.42
C TYR A 212 -2.77 10.29 -10.33
N SER A 213 -2.16 10.70 -11.43
CA SER A 213 -1.53 9.78 -12.37
C SER A 213 -0.18 10.32 -12.80
N ASP A 214 0.80 9.42 -12.86
CA ASP A 214 2.13 9.67 -13.39
C ASP A 214 2.68 8.41 -14.08
N HIS A 215 3.99 8.38 -14.33
CA HIS A 215 4.65 7.23 -14.97
C HIS A 215 5.79 6.71 -14.10
N ILE A 216 5.85 5.38 -13.98
CA ILE A 216 7.06 4.70 -13.53
C ILE A 216 7.98 4.61 -14.75
N VAL A 217 9.19 5.14 -14.62
CA VAL A 217 10.23 5.08 -15.65
C VAL A 217 11.19 3.94 -15.34
N ILE A 218 11.33 3.02 -16.27
CA ILE A 218 12.17 1.82 -16.14
C ILE A 218 13.16 1.83 -17.30
N ARG A 219 14.46 1.82 -16.97
CA ARG A 219 15.52 1.71 -17.99
C ARG A 219 15.50 0.32 -18.61
N GLU A 220 15.79 0.22 -19.90
CA GLU A 220 15.76 -1.03 -20.66
C GLU A 220 16.58 -2.16 -20.01
N ASN A 221 17.74 -1.85 -19.44
CA ASN A 221 18.60 -2.83 -18.77
C ASN A 221 18.01 -3.38 -17.46
N ARG A 222 16.90 -2.80 -16.92
CA ARG A 222 16.19 -3.24 -15.73
C ARG A 222 14.95 -4.08 -16.04
N ILE A 223 14.57 -4.25 -17.32
CA ILE A 223 13.31 -4.92 -17.68
C ILE A 223 13.26 -6.35 -17.18
N SER A 224 14.33 -7.14 -17.36
CA SER A 224 14.35 -8.53 -16.88
C SER A 224 14.19 -8.64 -15.36
N GLU A 225 14.77 -7.71 -14.62
CA GLU A 225 14.60 -7.63 -13.17
C GLU A 225 13.13 -7.31 -12.78
N VAL A 226 12.52 -6.35 -13.47
CA VAL A 226 11.12 -5.97 -13.25
C VAL A 226 10.18 -7.11 -13.62
N ALA A 227 10.45 -7.83 -14.71
CA ALA A 227 9.66 -9.00 -15.12
C ALA A 227 9.69 -10.11 -14.05
N VAL A 228 10.88 -10.43 -13.53
CA VAL A 228 11.04 -11.39 -12.43
C VAL A 228 10.31 -10.94 -11.16
N ALA A 229 10.43 -9.66 -10.80
CA ALA A 229 9.74 -9.11 -9.63
C ALA A 229 8.22 -9.18 -9.79
N SER A 230 7.70 -8.90 -10.99
CA SER A 230 6.26 -8.96 -11.30
C SER A 230 5.67 -10.36 -11.08
N MET A 231 6.44 -11.43 -11.30
CA MET A 231 6.00 -12.82 -11.08
C MET A 231 5.83 -13.17 -9.59
N ARG A 232 6.36 -12.34 -8.69
CA ARG A 232 6.42 -12.64 -7.25
C ARG A 232 5.36 -11.92 -6.43
N VAL A 233 4.60 -11.02 -7.05
CA VAL A 233 3.64 -10.16 -6.33
C VAL A 233 2.23 -10.25 -6.92
N GLY A 234 1.24 -9.98 -6.08
CA GLY A 234 -0.16 -9.81 -6.46
C GLY A 234 -0.78 -11.00 -7.21
N GLY A 235 -1.72 -10.69 -8.08
CA GLY A 235 -2.45 -11.69 -8.87
C GLY A 235 -1.58 -12.52 -9.82
N VAL A 236 -0.46 -11.97 -10.32
CA VAL A 236 0.50 -12.69 -11.17
C VAL A 236 1.15 -13.84 -10.39
N ARG A 237 1.60 -13.60 -9.16
CA ARG A 237 2.13 -14.65 -8.27
C ARG A 237 1.09 -15.75 -8.06
N GLU A 238 -0.15 -15.38 -7.80
CA GLU A 238 -1.23 -16.33 -7.55
C GLU A 238 -1.56 -17.16 -8.79
N ALA A 239 -1.64 -16.54 -9.97
CA ALA A 239 -1.86 -17.23 -11.24
C ALA A 239 -0.75 -18.25 -11.58
N LEU A 240 0.46 -18.02 -11.08
CA LEU A 240 1.62 -18.86 -11.32
C LEU A 240 1.91 -19.85 -10.19
N ARG A 241 1.08 -19.90 -9.14
CA ARG A 241 1.36 -20.72 -7.94
C ARG A 241 1.45 -22.22 -8.26
N GLU A 242 0.52 -22.71 -9.06
CA GLU A 242 0.32 -24.14 -9.33
C GLU A 242 0.73 -24.58 -10.77
N VAL A 243 1.33 -23.66 -11.55
CA VAL A 243 1.79 -24.00 -12.90
C VAL A 243 3.14 -24.71 -12.86
N ASP A 244 3.41 -25.53 -13.90
CA ASP A 244 4.68 -26.20 -14.08
C ASP A 244 5.82 -25.21 -14.42
N GLN A 245 7.05 -25.69 -14.33
CA GLN A 245 8.25 -24.89 -14.58
C GLN A 245 8.29 -24.33 -16.01
N GLN A 246 7.89 -25.12 -17.00
CA GLN A 246 7.89 -24.70 -18.40
C GLN A 246 6.90 -23.56 -18.65
N THR A 247 5.71 -23.65 -18.06
CA THR A 247 4.71 -22.58 -18.12
C THR A 247 5.21 -21.32 -17.43
N ARG A 248 5.91 -21.45 -16.29
CA ARG A 248 6.51 -20.34 -15.56
C ARG A 248 7.59 -19.62 -16.39
N GLU A 249 8.45 -20.38 -17.08
CA GLU A 249 9.47 -19.81 -17.97
C GLU A 249 8.84 -19.10 -19.19
N ARG A 250 7.79 -19.69 -19.78
CA ARG A 250 7.03 -19.04 -20.85
C ARG A 250 6.36 -17.74 -20.39
N ALA A 251 5.81 -17.74 -19.18
CA ALA A 251 5.20 -16.54 -18.58
C ALA A 251 6.23 -15.43 -18.37
N LEU A 252 7.42 -15.76 -17.85
CA LEU A 252 8.51 -14.79 -17.72
C LEU A 252 8.91 -14.21 -19.08
N ALA A 253 9.12 -15.05 -20.08
CA ALA A 253 9.47 -14.59 -21.43
C ALA A 253 8.38 -13.68 -22.03
N ALA A 254 7.11 -14.03 -21.85
CA ALA A 254 5.99 -13.21 -22.32
C ALA A 254 5.91 -11.84 -21.59
N ILE A 255 6.19 -11.79 -20.28
CA ILE A 255 6.26 -10.52 -19.53
C ILE A 255 7.43 -9.69 -20.08
N GLU A 256 8.62 -10.26 -20.22
CA GLU A 256 9.78 -9.54 -20.76
C GLU A 256 9.52 -8.98 -22.16
N GLU A 257 8.93 -9.78 -23.06
CA GLU A 257 8.56 -9.35 -24.42
C GLU A 257 7.56 -8.18 -24.38
N ALA A 258 6.50 -8.31 -23.58
CA ALA A 258 5.49 -7.26 -23.45
C ALA A 258 6.06 -5.94 -22.91
N LEU A 259 6.98 -6.01 -21.96
CA LEU A 259 7.65 -4.83 -21.40
C LEU A 259 8.66 -4.26 -22.40
N ARG A 260 9.47 -5.08 -23.08
CA ARG A 260 10.44 -4.61 -24.10
C ARG A 260 9.76 -3.96 -25.30
N GLY A 261 8.58 -4.45 -25.68
CA GLY A 261 7.78 -3.83 -26.74
C GLY A 261 7.31 -2.39 -26.45
N ARG A 262 7.47 -1.94 -25.21
CA ARG A 262 7.14 -0.58 -24.75
C ARG A 262 8.37 0.34 -24.59
N VAL A 263 9.57 -0.15 -24.85
CA VAL A 263 10.80 0.65 -24.76
C VAL A 263 10.85 1.64 -25.90
N LEU A 264 11.09 2.89 -25.55
CA LEU A 264 11.39 3.98 -26.48
C LEU A 264 12.60 4.74 -25.93
N ASP A 265 13.60 4.98 -26.78
CA ASP A 265 14.83 5.71 -26.42
C ASP A 265 15.55 5.14 -25.16
N GLY A 266 15.54 3.80 -24.99
CA GLY A 266 16.21 3.11 -23.89
C GLY A 266 15.43 3.13 -22.55
N GLU A 267 14.22 3.67 -22.54
CA GLU A 267 13.35 3.70 -21.37
C GLU A 267 11.95 3.16 -21.71
N MET A 268 11.33 2.50 -20.72
CA MET A 268 9.91 2.18 -20.74
C MET A 268 9.20 3.07 -19.73
N ARG A 269 8.05 3.59 -20.13
CA ARG A 269 7.16 4.36 -19.25
C ARG A 269 5.83 3.65 -19.13
N VAL A 270 5.43 3.34 -17.90
CA VAL A 270 4.14 2.70 -17.60
C VAL A 270 3.33 3.58 -16.66
N THR A 271 2.05 3.70 -16.94
CA THR A 271 1.15 4.51 -16.11
C THR A 271 0.99 3.93 -14.72
N ARG A 272 0.84 4.82 -13.77
CA ARG A 272 0.49 4.55 -12.38
C ARG A 272 -0.61 5.52 -11.96
N GLY A 273 -1.77 4.98 -11.60
CA GLY A 273 -2.94 5.73 -11.17
C GLY A 273 -3.28 5.45 -9.71
N VAL A 274 -3.42 6.51 -8.90
CA VAL A 274 -3.78 6.44 -7.49
C VAL A 274 -4.88 7.46 -7.15
N LEU A 275 -5.56 7.23 -6.03
CA LEU A 275 -6.37 8.23 -5.37
C LEU A 275 -5.61 8.75 -4.15
N LEU A 276 -5.44 10.06 -4.06
CA LEU A 276 -4.95 10.76 -2.88
C LEU A 276 -6.17 11.25 -2.11
N VAL A 277 -6.34 10.74 -0.90
CA VAL A 277 -7.56 10.95 -0.12
C VAL A 277 -7.23 11.67 1.17
N THR A 278 -7.98 12.74 1.46
CA THR A 278 -7.89 13.46 2.73
C THR A 278 -9.27 13.58 3.37
N GLY A 279 -9.29 13.71 4.71
CA GLY A 279 -10.49 13.94 5.49
C GLY A 279 -10.15 14.56 6.85
N SER A 280 -11.15 15.00 7.58
CA SER A 280 -11.00 15.50 8.94
C SER A 280 -11.93 14.77 9.92
N ALA A 281 -11.45 14.53 11.15
CA ALA A 281 -12.21 13.89 12.22
C ALA A 281 -13.23 14.84 12.89
#